data_e4e06900ac1ce2556b417de24e35b7d7
#
_entry.id   e4e06900ac1ce2556b417de24e35b7d7
#
_cell.length_a   1.000
_cell.length_b   1.000
_cell.length_c   1.000
_cell.angle_alpha   90.00
_cell.angle_beta   90.00
_cell.angle_gamma   90.00
#
_symmetry.space_group_name_H-M   'P 1'
#
loop_
_entity.id
_entity.type
_entity.pdbx_description
1 polymer ?
#
loop_
_entity_poly.entity_id
_entity_poly.type
_entity_poly.pdbx_seq_one_letter_code
_entity_poly.pdbx_strand_id
1 'polypeptide(L)'
;MKIIKLKLLLFSFLFLQFSLDAHAQSDSLPTVGHSNNNKFKQLKDELATPNSYRTASGAPGRDYYQQKVDYVMDIELDDEKKKIYGEEEITYTNNSPDDLSYLWVQLDQNIRKKDAPALEKNGEGAEPILRVETFVNSYFKEPFDGGFNIDWVKDDNGISLKHTINMTMMRVDLPQPLKSGDQFKFSIKWWYNVNNHIENRARSGYEYFPKDDNRAYVIAQFFPRLAVYNDVE
;
A
#
# COMPACT_ATOMS: atom_id res chain seq x y z
N MET A 1 54.42 51.88 -21.58
CA MET A 1 53.19 51.98 -20.76
C MET A 1 51.87 51.72 -21.50
N LYS A 2 51.82 51.87 -22.83
CA LYS A 2 50.56 51.57 -23.60
C LYS A 2 50.27 50.08 -23.85
N ILE A 3 51.28 49.20 -23.94
CA ILE A 3 51.12 47.75 -24.26
C ILE A 3 50.63 46.99 -23.09
N ILE A 4 50.94 47.38 -21.84
CA ILE A 4 50.49 46.67 -20.64
C ILE A 4 48.98 46.88 -20.41
N LYS A 5 48.45 48.06 -20.70
CA LYS A 5 47.03 48.37 -20.58
C LYS A 5 46.19 47.62 -21.60
N LEU A 6 46.70 47.37 -22.79
CA LEU A 6 45.98 46.61 -23.81
C LEU A 6 45.92 45.14 -23.47
N LYS A 7 46.94 44.52 -22.87
CA LYS A 7 46.92 43.10 -22.42
C LYS A 7 45.98 42.90 -21.25
N LEU A 8 45.87 43.90 -20.35
CA LEU A 8 44.93 43.82 -19.22
C LEU A 8 43.45 43.88 -19.70
N LEU A 9 43.18 44.70 -20.72
CA LEU A 9 41.86 44.82 -21.32
C LEU A 9 41.43 43.55 -22.06
N LEU A 10 42.34 42.89 -22.77
CA LEU A 10 42.10 41.62 -23.44
C LEU A 10 41.86 40.46 -22.43
N PHE A 11 42.56 40.49 -21.30
CA PHE A 11 42.38 39.46 -20.27
C PHE A 11 41.05 39.61 -19.52
N SER A 12 40.59 40.85 -19.30
CA SER A 12 39.26 41.10 -18.69
C SER A 12 38.13 40.75 -19.65
N PHE A 13 38.31 40.89 -20.96
CA PHE A 13 37.30 40.50 -21.95
C PHE A 13 37.20 38.98 -22.11
N LEU A 14 38.30 38.24 -21.96
CA LEU A 14 38.32 36.78 -21.98
C LEU A 14 37.63 36.19 -20.72
N PHE A 15 37.74 36.87 -19.56
CA PHE A 15 37.08 36.43 -18.33
C PHE A 15 35.57 36.72 -18.35
N LEU A 16 35.13 37.73 -19.12
CA LEU A 16 33.73 38.06 -19.24
C LEU A 16 32.95 37.07 -20.16
N GLN A 17 33.67 36.38 -21.07
CA GLN A 17 33.07 35.40 -21.95
C GLN A 17 32.86 34.02 -21.27
N PHE A 18 33.66 33.73 -20.22
CA PHE A 18 33.52 32.48 -19.48
C PHE A 18 32.36 32.45 -18.46
N SER A 19 31.73 33.60 -18.21
CA SER A 19 30.64 33.73 -17.23
C SER A 19 29.24 33.74 -17.86
N LEU A 20 29.12 33.52 -19.19
CA LEU A 20 27.82 33.56 -19.86
C LEU A 20 27.27 32.21 -20.27
N ASP A 21 27.97 31.12 -19.99
CA ASP A 21 27.47 29.76 -20.24
C ASP A 21 27.00 29.05 -18.99
N ALA A 22 26.56 29.77 -17.95
CA ALA A 22 25.68 29.19 -16.94
C ALA A 22 24.30 29.06 -17.59
N HIS A 23 24.16 28.08 -18.46
CA HIS A 23 22.85 27.55 -18.80
C HIS A 23 22.26 27.02 -17.51
N ALA A 24 21.35 27.79 -16.92
CA ALA A 24 20.39 27.23 -16.01
C ALA A 24 19.65 26.17 -16.82
N GLN A 25 20.00 24.90 -16.61
CA GLN A 25 19.17 23.81 -17.05
C GLN A 25 17.82 24.06 -16.39
N SER A 26 16.87 24.59 -17.17
CA SER A 26 15.47 24.53 -16.80
C SER A 26 15.11 23.05 -16.89
N ASP A 27 15.36 22.31 -15.81
CA ASP A 27 14.67 21.06 -15.63
C ASP A 27 13.18 21.41 -15.70
N SER A 28 12.58 21.09 -16.84
CA SER A 28 11.14 21.10 -16.98
C SER A 28 10.63 20.21 -15.85
N LEU A 29 9.94 20.82 -14.88
CA LEU A 29 9.25 20.11 -13.82
C LEU A 29 8.46 18.97 -14.49
N PRO A 30 8.62 17.73 -14.04
CA PRO A 30 7.89 16.63 -14.61
C PRO A 30 6.40 16.95 -14.47
N THR A 31 5.74 17.11 -15.59
CA THR A 31 4.29 17.17 -15.67
C THR A 31 3.70 15.93 -15.00
N VAL A 32 2.71 16.20 -14.18
CA VAL A 32 1.84 15.27 -13.45
C VAL A 32 1.71 13.93 -14.16
N GLY A 33 2.20 12.90 -13.50
CA GLY A 33 2.17 11.53 -13.95
C GLY A 33 3.52 10.87 -13.69
N HIS A 34 3.62 10.07 -12.62
CA HIS A 34 4.80 9.24 -12.37
C HIS A 34 4.98 8.23 -13.51
N SER A 35 5.62 8.64 -14.60
CA SER A 35 6.24 7.67 -15.48
C SER A 35 7.53 7.22 -14.82
N ASN A 36 7.48 6.15 -14.04
CA ASN A 36 8.67 5.54 -13.46
C ASN A 36 9.50 4.88 -14.55
N ASN A 37 10.21 5.69 -15.33
CA ASN A 37 11.08 5.22 -16.40
C ASN A 37 12.42 4.66 -15.87
N ASN A 38 12.67 4.77 -14.58
CA ASN A 38 13.93 4.37 -13.95
C ASN A 38 13.73 3.14 -13.04
N LYS A 39 13.34 2.01 -13.62
CA LYS A 39 13.13 0.74 -12.89
C LYS A 39 14.32 0.25 -12.04
N PHE A 40 15.50 0.85 -12.22
CA PHE A 40 16.73 0.47 -11.51
C PHE A 40 17.30 1.59 -10.64
N LYS A 41 16.60 2.73 -10.48
CA LYS A 41 17.07 3.81 -9.65
C LYS A 41 16.98 3.42 -8.17
N GLN A 42 18.06 3.59 -7.44
CA GLN A 42 18.08 3.26 -6.02
C GLN A 42 17.36 4.35 -5.23
N LEU A 43 16.55 3.97 -4.24
CA LEU A 43 15.77 4.88 -3.39
C LEU A 43 16.59 6.02 -2.77
N LYS A 44 17.87 5.80 -2.47
CA LYS A 44 18.77 6.82 -1.91
C LYS A 44 19.19 7.92 -2.91
N ASP A 45 18.99 7.69 -4.19
CA ASP A 45 19.40 8.63 -5.25
C ASP A 45 18.25 9.58 -5.63
N GLU A 46 17.08 9.40 -5.02
CA GLU A 46 15.89 10.17 -5.32
C GLU A 46 15.29 10.76 -4.03
N LEU A 47 15.87 11.87 -3.58
CA LEU A 47 15.14 12.75 -2.68
C LEU A 47 14.06 13.43 -3.51
N ALA A 48 12.80 13.30 -3.06
CA ALA A 48 11.70 13.98 -3.70
C ALA A 48 12.01 15.49 -3.81
N THR A 49 12.07 16.00 -5.04
CA THR A 49 12.23 17.43 -5.26
C THR A 49 11.02 18.16 -4.71
N PRO A 50 11.20 19.34 -4.08
CA PRO A 50 10.08 20.13 -3.60
C PRO A 50 9.13 20.46 -4.75
N ASN A 51 7.84 20.30 -4.47
CA ASN A 51 6.75 20.63 -5.41
C ASN A 51 5.63 21.34 -4.67
N SER A 52 4.47 21.54 -5.32
CA SER A 52 3.33 22.20 -4.67
C SER A 52 2.67 21.34 -3.58
N TYR A 53 2.90 20.02 -3.56
CA TYR A 53 2.36 19.09 -2.56
C TYR A 53 3.27 18.93 -1.35
N ARG A 54 4.62 18.98 -1.56
CA ARG A 54 5.60 18.79 -0.48
C ARG A 54 6.77 19.74 -0.61
N THR A 55 7.19 20.29 0.54
CA THR A 55 8.42 21.09 0.65
C THR A 55 9.66 20.18 0.60
N ALA A 56 10.85 20.80 0.48
CA ALA A 56 12.13 20.08 0.52
C ALA A 56 12.35 19.28 1.82
N SER A 57 11.71 19.68 2.94
CA SER A 57 11.75 18.96 4.22
C SER A 57 10.68 17.85 4.32
N GLY A 58 9.87 17.62 3.28
CA GLY A 58 8.76 16.68 3.29
C GLY A 58 7.49 17.20 3.96
N ALA A 59 7.48 18.44 4.45
CA ALA A 59 6.28 19.03 5.03
C ALA A 59 5.20 19.28 3.96
N PRO A 60 3.89 19.24 4.33
CA PRO A 60 2.81 19.53 3.42
C PRO A 60 2.96 20.89 2.72
N GLY A 61 2.79 20.90 1.41
CA GLY A 61 2.71 22.09 0.58
C GLY A 61 1.28 22.64 0.46
N ARG A 62 1.10 23.64 -0.37
CA ARG A 62 -0.22 24.30 -0.55
C ARG A 62 -1.28 23.42 -1.19
N ASP A 63 -0.88 22.48 -2.05
CA ASP A 63 -1.77 21.59 -2.80
C ASP A 63 -1.83 20.18 -2.18
N TYR A 64 -1.24 20.01 -0.99
CA TYR A 64 -1.25 18.75 -0.28
C TYR A 64 -2.68 18.31 0.03
N TYR A 65 -2.96 17.02 -0.21
CA TYR A 65 -4.25 16.41 0.07
C TYR A 65 -4.10 15.09 0.83
N GLN A 66 -5.16 14.70 1.50
CA GLN A 66 -5.34 13.35 2.05
C GLN A 66 -6.72 12.86 1.68
N GLN A 67 -6.81 11.61 1.28
CA GLN A 67 -8.09 10.96 1.06
C GLN A 67 -8.82 10.77 2.39
N LYS A 68 -10.14 10.78 2.36
CA LYS A 68 -10.97 10.51 3.52
C LYS A 68 -11.78 9.23 3.27
N VAL A 69 -11.80 8.35 4.27
CA VAL A 69 -12.60 7.13 4.24
C VAL A 69 -13.33 7.01 5.57
N ASP A 70 -14.65 6.87 5.49
CA ASP A 70 -15.50 6.57 6.63
C ASP A 70 -16.00 5.13 6.50
N TYR A 71 -16.01 4.40 7.62
CA TYR A 71 -16.47 3.01 7.69
C TYR A 71 -17.60 2.88 8.70
N VAL A 72 -18.64 2.13 8.32
CA VAL A 72 -19.66 1.62 9.22
C VAL A 72 -19.63 0.10 9.11
N MET A 73 -19.42 -0.59 10.22
CA MET A 73 -19.16 -2.04 10.21
C MET A 73 -20.10 -2.76 11.17
N ASP A 74 -20.59 -3.91 10.71
CA ASP A 74 -21.22 -4.93 11.53
C ASP A 74 -20.32 -6.15 11.58
N ILE A 75 -19.86 -6.52 12.78
CA ILE A 75 -18.83 -7.55 12.98
C ILE A 75 -19.31 -8.61 13.97
N GLU A 76 -19.23 -9.86 13.55
CA GLU A 76 -19.52 -11.03 14.39
C GLU A 76 -18.26 -11.89 14.58
N LEU A 77 -17.93 -12.20 15.82
CA LEU A 77 -16.91 -13.19 16.18
C LEU A 77 -17.60 -14.49 16.63
N ASP A 78 -17.47 -15.53 15.85
CA ASP A 78 -17.94 -16.89 16.19
C ASP A 78 -16.81 -17.64 16.91
N ASP A 79 -16.91 -17.70 18.23
CA ASP A 79 -15.91 -18.37 19.09
C ASP A 79 -15.90 -19.90 18.90
N GLU A 80 -17.02 -20.53 18.56
CA GLU A 80 -17.08 -21.97 18.34
C GLU A 80 -16.34 -22.36 17.06
N LYS A 81 -16.59 -21.62 15.98
CA LYS A 81 -15.98 -21.86 14.65
C LYS A 81 -14.63 -21.17 14.50
N LYS A 82 -14.25 -20.28 15.42
CA LYS A 82 -13.06 -19.42 15.33
C LYS A 82 -13.04 -18.63 14.02
N LYS A 83 -14.15 -18.01 13.72
CA LYS A 83 -14.36 -17.21 12.52
C LYS A 83 -14.79 -15.80 12.88
N ILE A 84 -14.40 -14.88 12.02
CA ILE A 84 -14.93 -13.53 12.05
C ILE A 84 -15.68 -13.27 10.75
N TYR A 85 -16.85 -12.69 10.88
CA TYR A 85 -17.70 -12.25 9.78
C TYR A 85 -17.82 -10.73 9.85
N GLY A 86 -17.87 -10.10 8.72
CA GLY A 86 -18.06 -8.65 8.66
C GLY A 86 -18.83 -8.25 7.43
N GLU A 87 -19.61 -7.21 7.62
CA GLU A 87 -20.23 -6.43 6.57
C GLU A 87 -19.86 -4.97 6.82
N GLU A 88 -19.24 -4.33 5.86
CA GLU A 88 -18.79 -2.96 6.00
C GLU A 88 -19.33 -2.08 4.88
N GLU A 89 -19.79 -0.91 5.26
CA GLU A 89 -20.15 0.17 4.38
C GLU A 89 -19.02 1.19 4.38
N ILE A 90 -18.52 1.53 3.21
CA ILE A 90 -17.36 2.38 2.99
C ILE A 90 -17.80 3.61 2.23
N THR A 91 -17.53 4.80 2.77
CA THR A 91 -17.68 6.05 2.06
C THR A 91 -16.30 6.64 1.81
N TYR A 92 -15.89 6.63 0.54
CA TYR A 92 -14.61 7.18 0.09
C TYR A 92 -14.81 8.58 -0.49
N THR A 93 -14.04 9.56 0.00
CA THR A 93 -14.03 10.93 -0.54
C THR A 93 -12.72 11.16 -1.29
N ASN A 94 -12.81 11.47 -2.57
CA ASN A 94 -11.64 11.78 -3.39
C ASN A 94 -11.24 13.25 -3.22
N ASN A 95 -10.22 13.50 -2.39
CA ASN A 95 -9.65 14.83 -2.19
C ASN A 95 -8.44 15.10 -3.10
N SER A 96 -8.07 14.14 -3.99
CA SER A 96 -7.00 14.36 -4.96
C SER A 96 -7.51 15.21 -6.15
N PRO A 97 -6.60 15.79 -6.93
CA PRO A 97 -6.98 16.46 -8.18
C PRO A 97 -7.37 15.50 -9.31
N ASP A 98 -7.14 14.20 -9.13
CA ASP A 98 -7.27 13.18 -10.17
C ASP A 98 -8.66 12.53 -10.17
N ASP A 99 -9.14 12.13 -11.34
CA ASP A 99 -10.33 11.31 -11.50
C ASP A 99 -9.95 9.83 -11.27
N LEU A 100 -10.57 9.19 -10.27
CA LEU A 100 -10.26 7.80 -9.91
C LEU A 100 -11.24 6.85 -10.60
N SER A 101 -10.73 5.92 -11.41
CA SER A 101 -11.53 4.89 -12.09
C SER A 101 -11.63 3.58 -11.32
N TYR A 102 -10.83 3.39 -10.28
CA TYR A 102 -10.82 2.23 -9.39
C TYR A 102 -10.26 2.63 -8.02
N LEU A 103 -10.53 1.77 -7.04
CA LEU A 103 -9.97 1.87 -5.70
C LEU A 103 -9.19 0.59 -5.37
N TRP A 104 -8.14 0.72 -4.58
CA TRP A 104 -7.42 -0.41 -4.01
C TRP A 104 -7.85 -0.66 -2.58
N VAL A 105 -8.17 -1.91 -2.28
CA VAL A 105 -8.50 -2.40 -0.94
C VAL A 105 -7.43 -3.39 -0.49
N GLN A 106 -6.90 -3.19 0.70
CA GLN A 106 -5.94 -4.08 1.33
C GLN A 106 -6.65 -5.24 2.01
N LEU A 107 -6.21 -6.44 1.72
CA LEU A 107 -6.69 -7.70 2.28
C LEU A 107 -5.57 -8.35 3.10
N ASP A 108 -5.19 -7.72 4.20
CA ASP A 108 -4.00 -8.09 4.98
C ASP A 108 -4.02 -9.55 5.46
N GLN A 109 -5.19 -10.11 5.79
CA GLN A 109 -5.31 -11.50 6.22
C GLN A 109 -4.95 -12.51 5.12
N ASN A 110 -4.93 -12.10 3.84
CA ASN A 110 -4.58 -12.97 2.72
C ASN A 110 -3.13 -13.48 2.75
N ILE A 111 -2.26 -12.88 3.57
CA ILE A 111 -0.92 -13.45 3.83
C ILE A 111 -0.99 -14.86 4.44
N ARG A 112 -2.15 -15.25 5.00
CA ARG A 112 -2.40 -16.54 5.65
C ARG A 112 -3.23 -17.48 4.79
N LYS A 113 -3.49 -17.15 3.54
CA LYS A 113 -4.12 -18.09 2.60
C LYS A 113 -3.22 -19.29 2.37
N LYS A 114 -3.85 -20.45 2.18
CA LYS A 114 -3.17 -21.72 1.90
C LYS A 114 -2.21 -21.64 0.70
N ASP A 115 -2.53 -20.81 -0.28
CA ASP A 115 -1.77 -20.56 -1.52
C ASP A 115 -0.97 -19.24 -1.48
N ALA A 116 -0.77 -18.65 -0.30
CA ALA A 116 -0.04 -17.39 -0.20
C ALA A 116 1.45 -17.58 -0.55
N PRO A 117 2.03 -16.75 -1.44
CA PRO A 117 3.45 -16.84 -1.81
C PRO A 117 4.41 -16.68 -0.63
N ALA A 118 3.97 -16.09 0.47
CA ALA A 118 4.75 -15.97 1.70
C ALA A 118 5.05 -17.33 2.33
N LEU A 119 4.18 -18.34 2.10
CA LEU A 119 4.41 -19.70 2.59
C LEU A 119 5.50 -20.40 1.77
N GLU A 120 5.64 -20.06 0.49
CA GLU A 120 6.68 -20.62 -0.39
C GLU A 120 8.06 -19.99 -0.14
N LYS A 121 8.10 -18.71 0.25
CA LYS A 121 9.35 -17.96 0.49
C LYS A 121 10.01 -18.24 1.84
N ASN A 122 9.29 -18.80 2.80
CA ASN A 122 9.90 -19.25 4.08
C ASN A 122 10.74 -20.52 3.96
N GLY A 123 10.92 -21.06 2.75
CA GLY A 123 11.99 -21.97 2.42
C GLY A 123 13.32 -21.21 2.37
N GLU A 124 13.84 -20.74 3.49
CA GLU A 124 15.28 -20.59 3.67
C GLU A 124 15.88 -21.92 3.20
N GLY A 125 16.82 -21.84 2.25
CA GLY A 125 17.32 -22.97 1.48
C GLY A 125 17.45 -24.23 2.32
N ALA A 126 17.03 -25.37 1.77
CA ALA A 126 16.87 -26.63 2.46
C ALA A 126 17.98 -26.84 3.49
N GLU A 127 17.62 -26.81 4.78
CA GLU A 127 18.57 -27.14 5.82
C GLU A 127 19.13 -28.55 5.53
N PRO A 128 20.45 -28.76 5.61
CA PRO A 128 21.07 -30.07 5.33
C PRO A 128 20.50 -31.19 6.19
N ILE A 129 19.92 -30.84 7.34
CA ILE A 129 19.29 -31.79 8.28
C ILE A 129 17.93 -31.21 8.69
N LEU A 130 16.87 -31.75 8.14
CA LEU A 130 15.52 -31.41 8.53
C LEU A 130 15.14 -32.16 9.82
N ARG A 131 14.74 -31.42 10.86
CA ARG A 131 14.21 -32.05 12.08
C ARG A 131 12.91 -32.78 11.77
N VAL A 132 12.69 -33.94 12.41
CA VAL A 132 11.47 -34.75 12.21
C VAL A 132 10.20 -33.91 12.44
N GLU A 133 10.19 -33.09 13.47
CA GLU A 133 9.05 -32.19 13.76
C GLU A 133 8.79 -31.18 12.63
N THR A 134 9.85 -30.58 12.10
CA THR A 134 9.77 -29.65 10.96
C THR A 134 9.26 -30.38 9.72
N PHE A 135 9.77 -31.60 9.47
CA PHE A 135 9.31 -32.45 8.36
C PHE A 135 7.82 -32.77 8.47
N VAL A 136 7.38 -33.23 9.64
CA VAL A 136 5.96 -33.56 9.87
C VAL A 136 5.06 -32.33 9.70
N ASN A 137 5.44 -31.20 10.29
CA ASN A 137 4.66 -29.97 10.19
C ASN A 137 4.60 -29.39 8.77
N SER A 138 5.65 -29.58 7.97
CA SER A 138 5.72 -29.04 6.61
C SER A 138 5.03 -29.93 5.56
N TYR A 139 5.00 -31.25 5.77
CA TYR A 139 4.55 -32.19 4.75
C TYR A 139 3.28 -33.00 5.11
N PHE A 140 2.96 -33.10 6.40
CA PHE A 140 1.83 -33.91 6.86
C PHE A 140 0.76 -33.12 7.60
N LYS A 141 1.04 -31.87 8.01
CA LYS A 141 0.02 -30.99 8.59
C LYS A 141 -0.62 -30.18 7.48
N GLU A 142 -1.94 -30.23 7.39
CA GLU A 142 -2.68 -29.35 6.47
C GLU A 142 -2.36 -27.88 6.79
N PRO A 143 -1.97 -27.07 5.80
CA PRO A 143 -1.72 -25.66 6.01
C PRO A 143 -3.00 -24.97 6.52
N PHE A 144 -2.83 -24.03 7.42
CA PHE A 144 -3.94 -23.19 7.85
C PHE A 144 -4.47 -22.38 6.66
N ASP A 145 -5.78 -22.46 6.43
CA ASP A 145 -6.45 -21.71 5.40
C ASP A 145 -7.10 -20.47 6.00
N GLY A 146 -6.32 -19.38 6.06
CA GLY A 146 -6.75 -18.06 6.48
C GLY A 146 -7.06 -17.16 5.28
N GLY A 147 -7.19 -15.87 5.54
CA GLY A 147 -7.43 -14.87 4.51
C GLY A 147 -8.91 -14.64 4.24
N PHE A 148 -9.19 -13.48 3.68
CA PHE A 148 -10.54 -13.04 3.40
C PHE A 148 -11.21 -13.90 2.34
N ASN A 149 -12.43 -14.33 2.63
CA ASN A 149 -13.43 -14.80 1.69
C ASN A 149 -14.39 -13.64 1.46
N ILE A 150 -14.40 -13.10 0.25
CA ILE A 150 -15.28 -11.98 -0.14
C ILE A 150 -16.56 -12.59 -0.71
N ASP A 151 -17.67 -12.40 0.00
CA ASP A 151 -18.97 -12.89 -0.47
C ASP A 151 -19.50 -12.00 -1.60
N TRP A 152 -19.37 -10.70 -1.44
CA TRP A 152 -19.73 -9.72 -2.47
C TRP A 152 -19.12 -8.34 -2.19
N VAL A 153 -19.05 -7.55 -3.26
CA VAL A 153 -18.75 -6.10 -3.27
C VAL A 153 -19.86 -5.42 -4.05
N LYS A 154 -20.58 -4.46 -3.46
CA LYS A 154 -21.75 -3.81 -4.05
C LYS A 154 -21.70 -2.30 -3.83
N ASP A 155 -22.27 -1.55 -4.77
CA ASP A 155 -22.52 -0.12 -4.58
C ASP A 155 -23.72 0.12 -3.63
N ASP A 156 -24.04 1.39 -3.35
CA ASP A 156 -25.16 1.82 -2.50
C ASP A 156 -26.56 1.47 -3.07
N ASN A 157 -26.65 1.11 -4.36
CA ASN A 157 -27.85 0.61 -5.00
C ASN A 157 -27.96 -0.92 -4.95
N GLY A 158 -26.98 -1.60 -4.35
CA GLY A 158 -26.94 -3.06 -4.28
C GLY A 158 -26.41 -3.73 -5.57
N ILE A 159 -25.89 -2.98 -6.53
CA ILE A 159 -25.34 -3.50 -7.78
C ILE A 159 -23.92 -4.01 -7.51
N SER A 160 -23.64 -5.23 -7.97
CA SER A 160 -22.33 -5.83 -7.82
C SER A 160 -21.26 -5.06 -8.57
N LEU A 161 -20.18 -4.73 -7.87
CA LEU A 161 -19.00 -4.09 -8.45
C LEU A 161 -18.01 -5.14 -8.96
N LYS A 162 -17.44 -4.86 -10.12
CA LYS A 162 -16.35 -5.67 -10.65
C LYS A 162 -15.11 -5.47 -9.77
N HIS A 163 -14.54 -6.57 -9.32
CA HIS A 163 -13.32 -6.54 -8.53
C HIS A 163 -12.38 -7.69 -8.91
N THR A 164 -11.10 -7.50 -8.61
CA THR A 164 -10.06 -8.49 -8.88
C THR A 164 -9.12 -8.54 -7.68
N ILE A 165 -8.92 -9.74 -7.15
CA ILE A 165 -8.01 -9.98 -6.03
C ILE A 165 -6.68 -10.49 -6.56
N ASN A 166 -5.60 -9.83 -6.16
CA ASN A 166 -4.25 -10.26 -6.40
C ASN A 166 -3.50 -10.26 -5.05
N MET A 167 -3.25 -11.46 -4.51
CA MET A 167 -2.62 -11.65 -3.20
C MET A 167 -3.35 -10.86 -2.09
N THR A 168 -2.70 -9.86 -1.52
CA THR A 168 -3.23 -9.04 -0.43
C THR A 168 -3.91 -7.75 -0.90
N MET A 169 -4.12 -7.60 -2.20
CA MET A 169 -4.75 -6.42 -2.77
C MET A 169 -5.99 -6.78 -3.58
N MET A 170 -7.05 -6.03 -3.40
CA MET A 170 -8.26 -6.10 -4.21
C MET A 170 -8.47 -4.78 -4.93
N ARG A 171 -8.53 -4.83 -6.25
CA ARG A 171 -8.96 -3.70 -7.07
C ARG A 171 -10.46 -3.74 -7.22
N VAL A 172 -11.12 -2.63 -6.94
CA VAL A 172 -12.55 -2.42 -7.16
C VAL A 172 -12.71 -1.39 -8.28
N ASP A 173 -13.28 -1.80 -9.41
CA ASP A 173 -13.53 -0.91 -10.54
C ASP A 173 -14.78 -0.08 -10.27
N LEU A 174 -14.68 1.23 -10.43
CA LEU A 174 -15.80 2.16 -10.24
C LEU A 174 -16.68 2.20 -11.50
N PRO A 175 -18.02 2.31 -11.35
CA PRO A 175 -18.94 2.41 -12.50
C PRO A 175 -18.69 3.64 -13.37
N GLN A 176 -18.25 4.72 -12.76
CA GLN A 176 -17.83 5.97 -13.38
C GLN A 176 -16.63 6.55 -12.63
N PRO A 177 -15.77 7.33 -13.30
CA PRO A 177 -14.66 7.99 -12.63
C PRO A 177 -15.14 8.89 -11.48
N LEU A 178 -14.56 8.71 -10.30
CA LEU A 178 -14.82 9.52 -9.11
C LEU A 178 -14.00 10.80 -9.19
N LYS A 179 -14.66 11.90 -9.38
CA LYS A 179 -14.01 13.21 -9.55
C LYS A 179 -13.48 13.75 -8.23
N SER A 180 -12.59 14.73 -8.35
CA SER A 180 -12.09 15.50 -7.20
C SER A 180 -13.25 16.11 -6.42
N GLY A 181 -13.27 15.92 -5.11
CA GLY A 181 -14.31 16.40 -4.19
C GLY A 181 -15.55 15.50 -4.09
N ASP A 182 -15.72 14.53 -4.99
CA ASP A 182 -16.86 13.63 -4.98
C ASP A 182 -16.68 12.48 -3.99
N GLN A 183 -17.79 11.83 -3.67
CA GLN A 183 -17.83 10.66 -2.79
C GLN A 183 -18.36 9.44 -3.54
N PHE A 184 -17.82 8.28 -3.19
CA PHE A 184 -18.34 7.00 -3.64
C PHE A 184 -18.60 6.09 -2.44
N LYS A 185 -19.80 5.50 -2.42
CA LYS A 185 -20.25 4.62 -1.34
C LYS A 185 -20.41 3.20 -1.87
N PHE A 186 -19.86 2.25 -1.16
CA PHE A 186 -19.97 0.82 -1.48
C PHE A 186 -19.83 -0.03 -0.23
N SER A 187 -20.19 -1.29 -0.33
CA SER A 187 -20.14 -2.23 0.79
C SER A 187 -19.43 -3.51 0.40
N ILE A 188 -18.77 -4.13 1.37
CA ILE A 188 -18.09 -5.41 1.24
C ILE A 188 -18.63 -6.34 2.33
N LYS A 189 -18.99 -7.56 1.95
CA LYS A 189 -19.27 -8.65 2.89
C LYS A 189 -18.17 -9.69 2.81
N TRP A 190 -17.67 -10.06 3.99
CA TRP A 190 -16.50 -10.92 4.08
C TRP A 190 -16.49 -11.78 5.32
N TRP A 191 -15.66 -12.80 5.32
CA TRP A 191 -15.34 -13.62 6.49
C TRP A 191 -13.96 -14.25 6.34
N TYR A 192 -13.37 -14.72 7.44
CA TYR A 192 -12.17 -15.56 7.44
C TYR A 192 -12.04 -16.38 8.72
N ASN A 193 -11.18 -17.43 8.65
CA ASN A 193 -10.81 -18.22 9.81
C ASN A 193 -9.75 -17.50 10.64
N VAL A 194 -9.98 -17.39 11.95
CA VAL A 194 -9.01 -16.80 12.88
C VAL A 194 -7.96 -17.88 13.22
N ASN A 195 -6.70 -17.55 13.01
CA ASN A 195 -5.58 -18.44 13.25
C ASN A 195 -5.31 -18.65 14.75
N ASN A 196 -4.81 -19.83 15.12
CA ASN A 196 -4.19 -20.03 16.42
C ASN A 196 -2.84 -19.30 16.43
N HIS A 197 -2.69 -18.34 17.33
CA HIS A 197 -1.50 -17.49 17.45
C HIS A 197 -0.21 -18.30 17.77
N ILE A 198 -0.31 -19.32 18.62
CA ILE A 198 0.86 -20.14 19.01
C ILE A 198 1.25 -21.07 17.86
N GLU A 199 0.28 -21.79 17.28
CA GLU A 199 0.55 -22.75 16.21
C GLU A 199 1.11 -22.11 14.94
N ASN A 200 0.56 -20.96 14.58
CA ASN A 200 0.94 -20.25 13.36
C ASN A 200 2.04 -19.21 13.58
N ARG A 201 2.57 -19.07 14.80
CA ARG A 201 3.61 -18.08 15.17
C ARG A 201 3.30 -16.67 14.68
N ALA A 202 2.03 -16.25 14.81
CA ALA A 202 1.54 -14.98 14.30
C ALA A 202 1.36 -13.97 15.45
N ARG A 203 1.42 -12.68 15.12
CA ARG A 203 1.11 -11.59 16.09
C ARG A 203 -0.38 -11.44 16.35
N SER A 204 -1.22 -12.08 15.56
CA SER A 204 -2.67 -11.96 15.56
C SER A 204 -3.27 -13.35 15.55
N GLY A 205 -4.41 -13.53 16.20
CA GLY A 205 -5.11 -14.80 16.28
C GLY A 205 -5.77 -15.00 17.63
N TYR A 206 -6.13 -16.24 17.92
CA TYR A 206 -6.63 -16.63 19.23
C TYR A 206 -5.61 -17.44 20.02
N GLU A 207 -5.69 -17.37 21.34
CA GLU A 207 -4.99 -18.22 22.29
C GLU A 207 -6.03 -18.89 23.20
N TYR A 208 -5.86 -20.19 23.43
CA TYR A 208 -6.75 -20.98 24.29
C TYR A 208 -6.12 -21.24 25.65
N PHE A 209 -6.86 -20.97 26.71
CA PHE A 209 -6.48 -21.17 28.11
C PHE A 209 -7.25 -22.36 28.69
N PRO A 210 -6.65 -23.57 28.70
CA PRO A 210 -7.38 -24.78 29.07
C PRO A 210 -7.80 -24.84 30.54
N LYS A 211 -7.15 -24.08 31.42
CA LYS A 211 -7.53 -24.05 32.86
C LYS A 211 -8.88 -23.38 33.09
N ASP A 212 -9.18 -22.38 32.28
CA ASP A 212 -10.37 -21.56 32.42
C ASP A 212 -11.41 -21.86 31.33
N ASP A 213 -11.10 -22.80 30.43
CA ASP A 213 -11.86 -23.10 29.23
C ASP A 213 -12.23 -21.83 28.45
N ASN A 214 -11.28 -20.95 28.28
CA ASN A 214 -11.49 -19.62 27.71
C ASN A 214 -10.53 -19.33 26.58
N ARG A 215 -10.85 -18.31 25.76
CA ARG A 215 -10.03 -17.85 24.63
C ARG A 215 -9.84 -16.34 24.70
N ALA A 216 -8.64 -15.91 24.35
CA ALA A 216 -8.36 -14.50 24.08
C ALA A 216 -8.14 -14.31 22.58
N TYR A 217 -8.68 -13.25 22.02
CA TYR A 217 -8.55 -12.88 20.62
C TYR A 217 -7.81 -11.56 20.51
N VAL A 218 -6.72 -11.55 19.72
CA VAL A 218 -6.00 -10.35 19.33
C VAL A 218 -5.93 -10.35 17.82
N ILE A 219 -6.70 -9.49 17.19
CA ILE A 219 -6.84 -9.50 15.74
C ILE A 219 -6.48 -8.11 15.20
N ALA A 220 -5.32 -8.00 14.58
CA ALA A 220 -4.88 -6.79 13.88
C ALA A 220 -5.33 -6.85 12.42
N GLN A 221 -5.58 -5.66 11.82
CA GLN A 221 -5.93 -5.54 10.40
C GLN A 221 -7.07 -6.49 10.01
N PHE A 222 -8.12 -6.47 10.82
CA PHE A 222 -9.17 -7.49 10.80
C PHE A 222 -10.22 -7.29 9.71
N PHE A 223 -10.24 -6.18 9.02
CA PHE A 223 -11.21 -5.84 7.99
C PHE A 223 -10.53 -5.40 6.68
N PRO A 224 -11.15 -5.56 5.51
CA PRO A 224 -10.71 -4.97 4.26
C PRO A 224 -10.65 -3.44 4.36
N ARG A 225 -9.54 -2.83 4.03
CA ARG A 225 -9.36 -1.39 4.20
C ARG A 225 -8.78 -0.73 2.95
N LEU A 226 -9.19 0.49 2.68
CA LEU A 226 -8.70 1.23 1.53
C LEU A 226 -7.19 1.43 1.62
N ALA A 227 -6.51 1.23 0.51
CA ALA A 227 -5.12 1.62 0.36
C ALA A 227 -4.99 3.14 0.30
N VAL A 228 -3.87 3.65 0.75
CA VAL A 228 -3.57 5.08 0.65
C VAL A 228 -3.34 5.45 -0.81
N TYR A 229 -3.98 6.53 -1.26
CA TYR A 229 -3.67 7.23 -2.50
C TYR A 229 -3.24 8.65 -2.14
N ASN A 230 -2.01 9.01 -2.45
CA ASN A 230 -1.42 10.29 -2.09
C ASN A 230 -0.57 10.85 -3.25
N ASP A 231 0.13 11.95 -3.00
CA ASP A 231 0.98 12.64 -3.95
C ASP A 231 2.29 11.91 -4.33
N VAL A 232 2.55 10.75 -3.72
CA VAL A 232 3.78 9.96 -3.97
C VAL A 232 3.49 8.72 -4.80
N GLU A 233 2.29 8.12 -4.70
CA GLU A 233 1.88 6.88 -5.37
C GLU A 233 0.50 7.01 -6.01
#